data_8c13655aef6f888ed26138fc951ffd77
#
_entry.id   8c13655aef6f888ed26138fc951ffd77
#
_cell.length_a   1.000
_cell.length_b   1.000
_cell.length_c   1.000
_cell.angle_alpha   90.00
_cell.angle_beta   90.00
_cell.angle_gamma   90.00
#
_symmetry.space_group_name_H-M   'P 1'
#
loop_
_entity.id
_entity.type
_entity.pdbx_description
1 polymer ?
#
loop_
_entity_poly.entity_id
_entity_poly.type
_entity_poly.pdbx_seq_one_letter_code
_entity_poly.pdbx_strand_id
1 'polypeptide(L)'
;MAKKEIKKVEETAIDQPLSKTEEFLQQKDNQKKIVYVFIAIILIVAIIFGWHWMSQNNNEKAQNEIWNSELLFDQGQYEQALEGFEAVVDEYGSTRAGNTAKAYAGLCHKNLGNYEDAIKFLQDFDGNDNVIAPAILSALGDCYVDKENPDYNKAAQTFEQAAKAANNAQYSPLFLRKAGLAYEAAGDQKNALKAYQNIQDNWAETSIAQSIDKYIERVK
;
A
#
# COMPACT_ATOMS: atom_id res chain seq x y z
N MET A 1 -21.80 -78.01 19.10
CA MET A 1 -21.31 -76.86 19.89
C MET A 1 -20.41 -76.02 19.02
N ALA A 2 -20.90 -74.94 18.43
CA ALA A 2 -20.13 -74.06 17.60
C ALA A 2 -19.82 -72.77 18.40
N LYS A 3 -18.56 -72.58 18.78
CA LYS A 3 -18.05 -71.37 19.43
C LYS A 3 -18.01 -70.29 18.42
N LYS A 4 -18.81 -69.24 18.60
CA LYS A 4 -18.81 -68.00 17.83
C LYS A 4 -17.57 -67.19 18.23
N GLU A 5 -16.53 -67.18 17.42
CA GLU A 5 -15.44 -66.27 17.59
C GLU A 5 -15.94 -64.85 17.25
N ILE A 6 -15.98 -64.00 18.27
CA ILE A 6 -16.20 -62.55 18.09
C ILE A 6 -14.90 -61.99 17.54
N LYS A 7 -14.86 -61.62 16.25
CA LYS A 7 -13.77 -60.84 15.65
C LYS A 7 -13.67 -59.51 16.40
N LYS A 8 -12.56 -59.31 17.10
CA LYS A 8 -12.16 -57.99 17.60
C LYS A 8 -11.98 -57.08 16.36
N VAL A 9 -12.84 -56.10 16.23
CA VAL A 9 -12.67 -55.04 15.23
C VAL A 9 -11.40 -54.32 15.64
N GLU A 10 -10.38 -54.33 14.79
CA GLU A 10 -9.20 -53.49 14.97
C GLU A 10 -9.64 -52.02 14.93
N GLU A 11 -9.47 -51.33 16.05
CA GLU A 11 -9.65 -49.89 16.12
C GLU A 11 -8.72 -49.23 15.06
N THR A 12 -9.31 -48.56 14.08
CA THR A 12 -8.55 -47.87 13.06
C THR A 12 -7.84 -46.66 13.67
N ALA A 13 -6.75 -46.20 13.06
CA ALA A 13 -5.99 -45.05 13.53
C ALA A 13 -6.81 -43.76 13.65
N ILE A 14 -8.04 -43.77 13.14
CA ILE A 14 -9.02 -42.65 13.19
C ILE A 14 -9.91 -42.79 14.43
N ASP A 15 -10.22 -44.00 14.91
CA ASP A 15 -11.14 -44.24 16.04
C ASP A 15 -10.52 -43.82 17.38
N GLN A 16 -9.20 -43.94 17.54
CA GLN A 16 -8.50 -43.54 18.76
C GLN A 16 -8.53 -42.02 19.04
N PRO A 17 -8.30 -41.11 18.07
CA PRO A 17 -8.45 -39.67 18.31
C PRO A 17 -9.92 -39.27 18.54
N LEU A 18 -10.88 -39.93 17.90
CA LEU A 18 -12.30 -39.67 18.09
C LEU A 18 -12.75 -40.05 19.53
N SER A 19 -12.35 -41.21 20.04
CA SER A 19 -12.69 -41.61 21.40
C SER A 19 -12.09 -40.69 22.46
N LYS A 20 -10.85 -40.25 22.28
CA LYS A 20 -10.20 -39.28 23.19
C LYS A 20 -10.89 -37.89 23.16
N THR A 21 -11.40 -37.50 22.02
CA THR A 21 -12.14 -36.25 21.87
C THR A 21 -13.50 -36.33 22.57
N GLU A 22 -14.19 -37.46 22.46
CA GLU A 22 -15.44 -37.71 23.15
C GLU A 22 -15.26 -37.78 24.69
N GLU A 23 -14.21 -38.43 25.18
CA GLU A 23 -13.89 -38.50 26.59
C GLU A 23 -13.53 -37.11 27.16
N PHE A 24 -12.80 -36.29 26.40
CA PHE A 24 -12.51 -34.89 26.73
C PHE A 24 -13.78 -34.03 26.80
N LEU A 25 -14.72 -34.24 25.87
CA LEU A 25 -15.99 -33.49 25.81
C LEU A 25 -16.95 -33.88 26.94
N GLN A 26 -16.89 -35.12 27.45
CA GLN A 26 -17.78 -35.62 28.52
C GLN A 26 -17.35 -35.16 29.92
N GLN A 27 -16.10 -34.73 30.14
CA GLN A 27 -15.66 -34.22 31.44
C GLN A 27 -16.32 -32.87 31.73
N LYS A 28 -17.04 -32.73 32.85
CA LYS A 28 -17.79 -31.54 33.28
C LYS A 28 -16.91 -30.27 33.32
N ASP A 29 -15.65 -30.40 33.74
CA ASP A 29 -14.71 -29.25 33.79
C ASP A 29 -14.26 -28.80 32.40
N ASN A 30 -14.13 -29.72 31.44
CA ASN A 30 -13.82 -29.42 30.07
C ASN A 30 -15.01 -28.79 29.34
N GLN A 31 -16.24 -29.22 29.65
CA GLN A 31 -17.45 -28.60 29.09
C GLN A 31 -17.54 -27.11 29.44
N LYS A 32 -17.22 -26.71 30.69
CA LYS A 32 -17.17 -25.31 31.06
C LYS A 32 -16.09 -24.55 30.27
N LYS A 33 -14.90 -25.14 30.13
CA LYS A 33 -13.81 -24.53 29.32
C LYS A 33 -14.22 -24.36 27.87
N ILE A 34 -14.87 -25.35 27.27
CA ILE A 34 -15.40 -25.30 25.90
C ILE A 34 -16.42 -24.17 25.75
N VAL A 35 -17.37 -24.07 26.70
CA VAL A 35 -18.35 -22.96 26.67
C VAL A 35 -17.66 -21.60 26.74
N TYR A 36 -16.66 -21.44 27.63
CA TYR A 36 -15.90 -20.17 27.68
C TYR A 36 -15.14 -19.87 26.39
N VAL A 37 -14.56 -20.89 25.73
CA VAL A 37 -13.91 -20.73 24.42
C VAL A 37 -14.92 -20.29 23.35
N PHE A 38 -16.09 -20.90 23.30
CA PHE A 38 -17.16 -20.48 22.38
C PHE A 38 -17.61 -19.05 22.63
N ILE A 39 -17.81 -18.66 23.89
CA ILE A 39 -18.17 -17.29 24.26
C ILE A 39 -17.07 -16.33 23.81
N ALA A 40 -15.80 -16.66 24.04
CA ALA A 40 -14.66 -15.83 23.61
C ALA A 40 -14.62 -15.68 22.09
N ILE A 41 -14.87 -16.76 21.33
CA ILE A 41 -14.93 -16.71 19.86
C ILE A 41 -16.08 -15.81 19.40
N ILE A 42 -17.27 -15.93 20.00
CA ILE A 42 -18.43 -15.09 19.66
C ILE A 42 -18.12 -13.60 19.93
N LEU A 43 -17.47 -13.30 21.07
CA LEU A 43 -17.08 -11.92 21.40
C LEU A 43 -16.06 -11.38 20.40
N ILE A 44 -15.06 -12.18 20.02
CA ILE A 44 -14.07 -11.78 19.01
C ILE A 44 -14.75 -11.49 17.66
N VAL A 45 -15.66 -12.37 17.22
CA VAL A 45 -16.42 -12.20 15.98
C VAL A 45 -17.30 -10.94 16.05
N ALA A 46 -17.96 -10.68 17.18
CA ALA A 46 -18.77 -9.49 17.38
C ALA A 46 -17.94 -8.20 17.34
N ILE A 47 -16.73 -8.21 17.94
CA ILE A 47 -15.80 -7.09 17.90
C ILE A 47 -15.33 -6.83 16.45
N ILE A 48 -14.92 -7.88 15.73
CA ILE A 48 -14.47 -7.77 14.32
C ILE A 48 -15.61 -7.23 13.45
N PHE A 49 -16.82 -7.74 13.63
CA PHE A 49 -17.98 -7.31 12.86
C PHE A 49 -18.35 -5.85 13.18
N GLY A 50 -18.37 -5.47 14.45
CA GLY A 50 -18.64 -4.10 14.89
C GLY A 50 -17.59 -3.12 14.35
N TRP A 51 -16.31 -3.49 14.43
CA TRP A 51 -15.22 -2.69 13.87
C TRP A 51 -15.32 -2.55 12.35
N HIS A 52 -15.62 -3.64 11.64
CA HIS A 52 -15.80 -3.62 10.19
C HIS A 52 -16.98 -2.74 9.77
N TRP A 53 -18.11 -2.86 10.46
CA TRP A 53 -19.29 -2.03 10.19
C TRP A 53 -19.02 -0.54 10.43
N MET A 54 -18.36 -0.21 11.55
CA MET A 54 -17.99 1.17 11.89
C MET A 54 -16.97 1.73 10.87
N SER A 55 -15.99 0.92 10.45
CA SER A 55 -15.02 1.31 9.43
C SER A 55 -15.68 1.61 8.08
N GLN A 56 -16.64 0.80 7.65
CA GLN A 56 -17.38 1.06 6.41
C GLN A 56 -18.21 2.34 6.49
N ASN A 57 -18.94 2.54 7.59
CA ASN A 57 -19.75 3.75 7.78
C ASN A 57 -18.89 5.01 7.81
N ASN A 58 -17.75 4.97 8.45
CA ASN A 58 -16.79 6.06 8.46
C ASN A 58 -16.18 6.31 7.09
N ASN A 59 -15.91 5.24 6.32
CA ASN A 59 -15.41 5.37 4.96
C ASN A 59 -16.44 6.04 4.01
N GLU A 60 -17.73 5.73 4.15
CA GLU A 60 -18.80 6.37 3.36
C GLU A 60 -18.91 7.86 3.70
N LYS A 61 -18.84 8.21 4.98
CA LYS A 61 -18.83 9.63 5.41
C LYS A 61 -17.62 10.37 4.84
N ALA A 62 -16.43 9.81 5.03
CA ALA A 62 -15.20 10.37 4.48
C ALA A 62 -15.30 10.58 2.97
N GLN A 63 -15.84 9.60 2.22
CA GLN A 63 -16.00 9.70 0.77
C GLN A 63 -16.95 10.82 0.34
N ASN A 64 -18.00 11.08 1.11
CA ASN A 64 -18.89 12.19 0.84
C ASN A 64 -18.22 13.54 1.14
N GLU A 65 -17.39 13.62 2.15
CA GLU A 65 -16.70 14.85 2.55
C GLU A 65 -15.58 15.23 1.58
N ILE A 66 -14.82 14.26 1.03
CA ILE A 66 -13.73 14.58 0.08
C ILE A 66 -14.23 15.05 -1.28
N TRP A 67 -15.46 14.74 -1.67
CA TRP A 67 -16.01 15.09 -2.99
C TRP A 67 -15.87 16.57 -3.33
N ASN A 68 -16.19 17.46 -2.40
CA ASN A 68 -16.08 18.90 -2.62
C ASN A 68 -14.61 19.35 -2.74
N SER A 69 -13.72 18.73 -1.95
CA SER A 69 -12.28 19.02 -1.98
C SER A 69 -11.63 18.53 -3.27
N GLU A 70 -12.07 17.39 -3.81
CA GLU A 70 -11.63 16.89 -5.12
C GLU A 70 -12.02 17.87 -6.24
N LEU A 71 -13.24 18.42 -6.20
CA LEU A 71 -13.68 19.41 -7.16
C LEU A 71 -12.85 20.71 -7.08
N LEU A 72 -12.53 21.17 -5.89
CA LEU A 72 -11.65 22.34 -5.68
C LEU A 72 -10.24 22.05 -6.16
N PHE A 73 -9.72 20.85 -5.93
CA PHE A 73 -8.42 20.40 -6.43
C PHE A 73 -8.35 20.44 -7.97
N ASP A 74 -9.38 19.90 -8.63
CA ASP A 74 -9.46 19.91 -10.10
C ASP A 74 -9.57 21.32 -10.69
N GLN A 75 -10.10 22.28 -9.93
CA GLN A 75 -10.15 23.69 -10.28
C GLN A 75 -8.84 24.43 -9.96
N GLY A 76 -7.84 23.77 -9.39
CA GLY A 76 -6.58 24.36 -8.98
C GLY A 76 -6.66 25.22 -7.72
N GLN A 77 -7.75 25.10 -6.95
CA GLN A 77 -7.96 25.85 -5.70
C GLN A 77 -7.34 25.04 -4.53
N TYR A 78 -6.01 24.90 -4.55
CA TYR A 78 -5.30 23.97 -3.70
C TYR A 78 -5.38 24.29 -2.21
N GLU A 79 -5.40 25.58 -1.81
CA GLU A 79 -5.54 26.00 -0.42
C GLU A 79 -6.90 25.55 0.16
N GLN A 80 -7.98 25.78 -0.58
CA GLN A 80 -9.33 25.42 -0.14
C GLN A 80 -9.55 23.90 -0.17
N ALA A 81 -9.01 23.22 -1.17
CA ALA A 81 -9.05 21.76 -1.26
C ALA A 81 -8.30 21.12 -0.09
N LEU A 82 -7.15 21.68 0.28
CA LEU A 82 -6.31 21.19 1.37
C LEU A 82 -7.05 21.19 2.72
N GLU A 83 -7.73 22.28 3.06
CA GLU A 83 -8.53 22.37 4.31
C GLU A 83 -9.51 21.20 4.44
N GLY A 84 -10.20 20.85 3.36
CA GLY A 84 -11.15 19.74 3.37
C GLY A 84 -10.48 18.37 3.42
N PHE A 85 -9.36 18.17 2.71
CA PHE A 85 -8.62 16.90 2.77
C PHE A 85 -7.98 16.68 4.14
N GLU A 86 -7.41 17.71 4.77
CA GLU A 86 -6.84 17.61 6.11
C GLU A 86 -7.90 17.29 7.16
N ALA A 87 -9.08 17.90 7.08
CA ALA A 87 -10.20 17.57 7.96
C ALA A 87 -10.61 16.09 7.85
N VAL A 88 -10.65 15.56 6.62
CA VAL A 88 -10.94 14.13 6.39
C VAL A 88 -9.80 13.23 6.90
N VAL A 89 -8.54 13.64 6.78
CA VAL A 89 -7.40 12.88 7.32
C VAL A 89 -7.47 12.84 8.84
N ASP A 90 -7.81 13.95 9.50
CA ASP A 90 -7.89 14.04 10.97
C ASP A 90 -9.00 13.16 11.52
N GLU A 91 -10.17 13.13 10.90
CA GLU A 91 -11.32 12.39 11.41
C GLU A 91 -11.37 10.93 10.89
N TYR A 92 -10.97 10.69 9.65
CA TYR A 92 -11.14 9.41 8.96
C TYR A 92 -9.85 8.82 8.39
N GLY A 93 -8.67 9.27 8.80
CA GLY A 93 -7.37 8.92 8.22
C GLY A 93 -7.03 7.42 8.18
N SER A 94 -7.71 6.60 8.99
CA SER A 94 -7.57 5.13 9.00
C SER A 94 -8.49 4.42 8.00
N THR A 95 -9.41 5.13 7.34
CA THR A 95 -10.29 4.59 6.32
C THR A 95 -9.65 4.62 4.93
N ARG A 96 -10.23 3.91 3.97
CA ARG A 96 -9.77 3.96 2.58
C ARG A 96 -9.90 5.38 1.99
N ALA A 97 -11.01 6.07 2.24
CA ALA A 97 -11.20 7.43 1.78
C ALA A 97 -10.24 8.40 2.47
N GLY A 98 -10.01 8.26 3.79
CA GLY A 98 -9.00 9.03 4.53
C GLY A 98 -7.58 8.81 3.99
N ASN A 99 -7.25 7.57 3.59
CA ASN A 99 -5.97 7.31 2.92
C ASN A 99 -5.88 8.02 1.55
N THR A 100 -6.98 8.07 0.79
CA THR A 100 -7.05 8.87 -0.45
C THR A 100 -6.89 10.36 -0.16
N ALA A 101 -7.52 10.87 0.90
CA ALA A 101 -7.38 12.27 1.32
C ALA A 101 -5.92 12.64 1.66
N LYS A 102 -5.13 11.73 2.26
CA LYS A 102 -3.69 11.94 2.48
C LYS A 102 -2.94 12.19 1.17
N ALA A 103 -3.22 11.39 0.14
CA ALA A 103 -2.59 11.58 -1.17
C ALA A 103 -2.92 12.96 -1.76
N TYR A 104 -4.18 13.36 -1.72
CA TYR A 104 -4.60 14.68 -2.23
C TYR A 104 -4.07 15.84 -1.39
N ALA A 105 -4.05 15.73 -0.06
CA ALA A 105 -3.44 16.73 0.81
C ALA A 105 -1.94 16.91 0.49
N GLY A 106 -1.22 15.80 0.31
CA GLY A 106 0.17 15.83 -0.13
C GLY A 106 0.36 16.47 -1.50
N LEU A 107 -0.54 16.22 -2.46
CA LEU A 107 -0.51 16.87 -3.78
C LEU A 107 -0.87 18.35 -3.71
N CYS A 108 -1.80 18.76 -2.85
CA CYS A 108 -2.10 20.17 -2.57
C CYS A 108 -0.85 20.89 -2.03
N HIS A 109 -0.23 20.35 -0.98
CA HIS A 109 1.01 20.90 -0.43
C HIS A 109 2.11 21.00 -1.49
N LYS A 110 2.29 19.99 -2.34
CA LYS A 110 3.25 20.02 -3.44
C LYS A 110 2.96 21.18 -4.40
N ASN A 111 1.70 21.36 -4.82
CA ASN A 111 1.31 22.42 -5.74
C ASN A 111 1.43 23.82 -5.11
N LEU A 112 1.33 23.92 -3.79
CA LEU A 112 1.54 25.16 -3.03
C LEU A 112 3.02 25.43 -2.73
N GLY A 113 3.95 24.53 -3.08
CA GLY A 113 5.36 24.66 -2.80
C GLY A 113 5.77 24.28 -1.37
N ASN A 114 4.86 23.72 -0.58
CA ASN A 114 5.09 23.27 0.80
C ASN A 114 5.65 21.84 0.80
N TYR A 115 6.85 21.66 0.25
CA TYR A 115 7.40 20.33 -0.05
C TYR A 115 7.66 19.45 1.17
N GLU A 116 8.01 20.03 2.32
CA GLU A 116 8.20 19.26 3.56
C GLU A 116 6.90 18.62 4.06
N ASP A 117 5.79 19.36 3.99
CA ASP A 117 4.48 18.83 4.39
C ASP A 117 3.93 17.88 3.31
N ALA A 118 4.14 18.19 2.03
CA ALA A 118 3.85 17.25 0.95
C ALA A 118 4.53 15.89 1.15
N ILE A 119 5.81 15.89 1.51
CA ILE A 119 6.57 14.65 1.80
C ILE A 119 5.91 13.86 2.93
N LYS A 120 5.50 14.50 4.02
CA LYS A 120 4.85 13.81 5.16
C LYS A 120 3.57 13.10 4.71
N PHE A 121 2.68 13.83 4.05
CA PHE A 121 1.39 13.29 3.60
C PHE A 121 1.55 12.19 2.54
N LEU A 122 2.44 12.40 1.54
CA LEU A 122 2.66 11.43 0.47
C LEU A 122 3.35 10.14 0.97
N GLN A 123 4.22 10.23 1.99
CA GLN A 123 4.82 9.07 2.65
C GLN A 123 3.82 8.27 3.48
N ASP A 124 2.80 8.92 4.05
CA ASP A 124 1.78 8.29 4.87
C ASP A 124 0.64 7.66 4.03
N PHE A 125 0.67 7.86 2.71
CA PHE A 125 -0.23 7.20 1.78
C PHE A 125 0.12 5.72 1.64
N ASP A 126 -0.86 4.84 1.87
CA ASP A 126 -0.74 3.39 1.69
C ASP A 126 -1.46 2.96 0.40
N GLY A 127 -0.70 2.66 -0.65
CA GLY A 127 -1.19 2.20 -1.94
C GLY A 127 -0.29 1.13 -2.52
N ASN A 128 -0.90 0.09 -3.07
CA ASN A 128 -0.21 -1.04 -3.69
C ASN A 128 -0.69 -1.35 -5.11
N ASP A 129 -1.50 -0.47 -5.69
CA ASP A 129 -1.93 -0.58 -7.08
C ASP A 129 -0.81 -0.15 -8.04
N ASN A 130 -0.99 -0.45 -9.34
CA ASN A 130 0.01 -0.16 -10.37
C ASN A 130 -0.24 1.14 -11.15
N VAL A 131 -1.15 1.99 -10.70
CA VAL A 131 -1.51 3.27 -11.36
C VAL A 131 -1.36 4.45 -10.41
N ILE A 132 -2.07 4.45 -9.27
CA ILE A 132 -2.09 5.57 -8.32
C ILE A 132 -0.83 5.56 -7.47
N ALA A 133 -0.47 4.41 -6.87
CA ALA A 133 0.70 4.33 -6.01
C ALA A 133 2.00 4.77 -6.71
N PRO A 134 2.30 4.38 -7.97
CA PRO A 134 3.45 4.92 -8.69
C PRO A 134 3.39 6.42 -8.94
N ALA A 135 2.21 6.97 -9.18
CA ALA A 135 2.04 8.41 -9.39
C ALA A 135 2.33 9.19 -8.10
N ILE A 136 1.84 8.71 -6.95
CA ILE A 136 2.13 9.29 -5.64
C ILE A 136 3.61 9.18 -5.30
N LEU A 137 4.25 8.03 -5.54
CA LEU A 137 5.71 7.88 -5.38
C LEU A 137 6.48 8.84 -6.30
N SER A 138 6.04 9.05 -7.54
CA SER A 138 6.67 10.04 -8.42
C SER A 138 6.51 11.46 -7.88
N ALA A 139 5.34 11.83 -7.37
CA ALA A 139 5.12 13.14 -6.75
C ALA A 139 5.99 13.34 -5.50
N LEU A 140 6.15 12.29 -4.70
CA LEU A 140 7.06 12.28 -3.54
C LEU A 140 8.52 12.48 -3.98
N GLY A 141 8.95 11.80 -5.04
CA GLY A 141 10.27 11.99 -5.63
C GLY A 141 10.49 13.44 -6.11
N ASP A 142 9.48 14.04 -6.76
CA ASP A 142 9.53 15.44 -7.17
C ASP A 142 9.70 16.38 -5.95
N CYS A 143 8.99 16.14 -4.84
CA CYS A 143 9.14 16.93 -3.62
C CYS A 143 10.56 16.85 -3.04
N TYR A 144 11.23 15.69 -3.11
CA TYR A 144 12.63 15.58 -2.70
C TYR A 144 13.59 16.36 -3.60
N VAL A 145 13.26 16.54 -4.88
CA VAL A 145 14.04 17.36 -5.82
C VAL A 145 13.80 18.84 -5.57
N ASP A 146 12.55 19.26 -5.34
CA ASP A 146 12.12 20.66 -5.40
C ASP A 146 12.19 21.38 -4.05
N LYS A 147 12.36 20.67 -2.92
CA LYS A 147 12.47 21.29 -1.59
C LYS A 147 13.74 22.14 -1.46
N GLU A 148 13.75 23.06 -0.50
CA GLU A 148 14.82 24.04 -0.28
C GLU A 148 16.23 23.42 -0.22
N ASN A 149 16.34 22.24 0.44
CA ASN A 149 17.58 21.45 0.49
C ASN A 149 17.32 20.10 -0.20
N PRO A 150 17.54 19.97 -1.52
CA PRO A 150 17.20 18.78 -2.28
C PRO A 150 17.89 17.51 -1.78
N ASP A 151 17.15 16.41 -1.72
CA ASP A 151 17.70 15.07 -1.46
C ASP A 151 17.61 14.23 -2.74
N TYR A 152 18.53 14.48 -3.65
CA TYR A 152 18.54 13.83 -4.96
C TYR A 152 18.71 12.31 -4.87
N ASN A 153 19.45 11.79 -3.87
CA ASN A 153 19.58 10.35 -3.69
C ASN A 153 18.22 9.72 -3.30
N LYS A 154 17.52 10.34 -2.38
CA LYS A 154 16.20 9.86 -1.96
C LYS A 154 15.16 10.03 -3.05
N ALA A 155 15.22 11.12 -3.82
CA ALA A 155 14.40 11.32 -5.02
C ALA A 155 14.61 10.20 -6.03
N ALA A 156 15.85 9.89 -6.37
CA ALA A 156 16.20 8.84 -7.32
C ALA A 156 15.67 7.47 -6.91
N GLN A 157 15.91 7.08 -5.65
CA GLN A 157 15.39 5.83 -5.09
C GLN A 157 13.86 5.77 -5.10
N THR A 158 13.19 6.90 -4.83
CA THR A 158 11.73 6.98 -4.85
C THR A 158 11.19 6.85 -6.27
N PHE A 159 11.85 7.44 -7.27
CA PHE A 159 11.48 7.24 -8.67
C PHE A 159 11.72 5.81 -9.15
N GLU A 160 12.77 5.12 -8.69
CA GLU A 160 12.97 3.68 -8.97
C GLU A 160 11.85 2.84 -8.36
N GLN A 161 11.41 3.17 -7.14
CA GLN A 161 10.26 2.51 -6.52
C GLN A 161 8.98 2.75 -7.34
N ALA A 162 8.75 3.98 -7.82
CA ALA A 162 7.62 4.29 -8.70
C ALA A 162 7.67 3.48 -10.00
N ALA A 163 8.84 3.37 -10.63
CA ALA A 163 9.03 2.58 -11.85
C ALA A 163 8.73 1.09 -11.63
N LYS A 164 9.21 0.55 -10.50
CA LYS A 164 8.97 -0.84 -10.11
C LYS A 164 7.50 -1.11 -9.80
N ALA A 165 6.82 -0.19 -9.12
CA ALA A 165 5.41 -0.31 -8.78
C ALA A 165 4.52 -0.22 -10.04
N ALA A 166 4.83 0.68 -10.96
CA ALA A 166 4.10 0.81 -12.23
C ALA A 166 4.24 -0.45 -13.10
N ASN A 167 5.44 -0.96 -13.25
CA ASN A 167 5.80 -2.15 -14.02
C ASN A 167 5.09 -2.23 -15.40
N ASN A 168 5.12 -1.14 -16.14
CA ASN A 168 4.50 -1.05 -17.47
C ASN A 168 5.27 -0.10 -18.40
N ALA A 169 5.08 -0.27 -19.72
CA ALA A 169 5.78 0.49 -20.75
C ALA A 169 5.41 1.97 -20.81
N GLN A 170 4.28 2.36 -20.23
CA GLN A 170 3.81 3.75 -20.24
C GLN A 170 4.51 4.61 -19.19
N TYR A 171 4.69 4.10 -17.98
CA TYR A 171 5.15 4.88 -16.85
C TYR A 171 6.55 4.51 -16.35
N SER A 172 6.94 3.21 -16.36
CA SER A 172 8.22 2.78 -15.81
C SER A 172 9.42 3.47 -16.47
N PRO A 173 9.50 3.63 -17.83
CA PRO A 173 10.61 4.35 -18.44
C PRO A 173 10.66 5.83 -18.05
N LEU A 174 9.48 6.45 -17.84
CA LEU A 174 9.40 7.84 -17.40
C LEU A 174 10.02 8.02 -16.00
N PHE A 175 9.64 7.14 -15.06
CA PHE A 175 10.14 7.20 -13.70
C PHE A 175 11.63 6.82 -13.62
N LEU A 176 12.08 5.84 -14.40
CA LEU A 176 13.51 5.50 -14.50
C LEU A 176 14.33 6.64 -15.05
N ARG A 177 13.83 7.42 -16.03
CA ARG A 177 14.51 8.61 -16.52
C ARG A 177 14.61 9.68 -15.44
N LYS A 178 13.53 9.90 -14.65
CA LYS A 178 13.58 10.82 -13.51
C LYS A 178 14.61 10.35 -12.47
N ALA A 179 14.66 9.04 -12.18
CA ALA A 179 15.67 8.46 -11.29
C ALA A 179 17.09 8.73 -11.77
N GLY A 180 17.36 8.48 -13.05
CA GLY A 180 18.66 8.77 -13.66
C GLY A 180 19.07 10.24 -13.55
N LEU A 181 18.14 11.16 -13.83
CA LEU A 181 18.39 12.59 -13.68
C LEU A 181 18.67 13.01 -12.24
N ALA A 182 17.96 12.42 -11.28
CA ALA A 182 18.18 12.70 -9.87
C ALA A 182 19.53 12.13 -9.39
N TYR A 183 19.94 10.94 -9.86
CA TYR A 183 21.27 10.41 -9.61
C TYR A 183 22.38 11.28 -10.21
N GLU A 184 22.19 11.82 -11.42
CA GLU A 184 23.14 12.78 -12.00
C GLU A 184 23.28 14.02 -11.12
N ALA A 185 22.15 14.58 -10.65
CA ALA A 185 22.15 15.74 -9.76
C ALA A 185 22.82 15.44 -8.40
N ALA A 186 22.75 14.18 -7.94
CA ALA A 186 23.48 13.70 -6.76
C ALA A 186 24.98 13.45 -7.02
N GLY A 187 25.43 13.49 -8.28
CA GLY A 187 26.80 13.11 -8.66
C GLY A 187 27.04 11.60 -8.76
N ASP A 188 26.01 10.79 -8.65
CA ASP A 188 26.07 9.31 -8.75
C ASP A 188 25.90 8.83 -10.19
N GLN A 189 26.91 9.07 -11.02
CA GLN A 189 26.92 8.69 -12.43
C GLN A 189 26.73 7.19 -12.65
N LYS A 190 27.21 6.36 -11.72
CA LYS A 190 27.11 4.91 -11.82
C LYS A 190 25.65 4.43 -11.73
N ASN A 191 24.87 4.96 -10.80
CA ASN A 191 23.47 4.59 -10.66
C ASN A 191 22.60 5.31 -11.71
N ALA A 192 22.95 6.52 -12.13
CA ALA A 192 22.35 7.17 -13.30
C ALA A 192 22.45 6.30 -14.56
N LEU A 193 23.67 5.80 -14.86
CA LEU A 193 23.91 4.90 -15.99
C LEU A 193 23.02 3.64 -15.89
N LYS A 194 22.94 3.00 -14.72
CA LYS A 194 22.09 1.82 -14.54
C LYS A 194 20.60 2.11 -14.78
N ALA A 195 20.11 3.24 -14.30
CA ALA A 195 18.70 3.64 -14.51
C ALA A 195 18.40 3.82 -16.00
N TYR A 196 19.30 4.45 -16.76
CA TYR A 196 19.15 4.63 -18.20
C TYR A 196 19.31 3.34 -18.99
N GLN A 197 20.26 2.47 -18.63
CA GLN A 197 20.40 1.14 -19.22
C GLN A 197 19.18 0.26 -18.99
N ASN A 198 18.56 0.35 -17.82
CA ASN A 198 17.32 -0.37 -17.52
C ASN A 198 16.20 0.02 -18.51
N ILE A 199 16.12 1.30 -18.91
CA ILE A 199 15.16 1.72 -19.93
C ILE A 199 15.47 1.07 -21.29
N GLN A 200 16.73 1.05 -21.68
CA GLN A 200 17.17 0.45 -22.94
C GLN A 200 16.92 -1.07 -22.98
N ASP A 201 17.21 -1.76 -21.89
CA ASP A 201 17.15 -3.22 -21.81
C ASP A 201 15.73 -3.75 -21.68
N ASN A 202 14.87 -3.08 -20.91
CA ASN A 202 13.54 -3.60 -20.56
C ASN A 202 12.37 -2.88 -21.24
N TRP A 203 12.61 -1.68 -21.84
CA TRP A 203 11.57 -0.83 -22.41
C TRP A 203 11.92 -0.28 -23.80
N ALA A 204 12.70 -1.04 -24.59
CA ALA A 204 13.26 -0.63 -25.86
C ALA A 204 12.24 -0.09 -26.89
N GLU A 205 11.01 -0.60 -26.86
CA GLU A 205 9.94 -0.19 -27.79
C GLU A 205 9.32 1.18 -27.45
N THR A 206 9.74 1.82 -26.36
CA THR A 206 9.15 3.08 -25.93
C THR A 206 9.85 4.30 -26.56
N SER A 207 9.11 5.40 -26.75
CA SER A 207 9.67 6.67 -27.25
C SER A 207 10.77 7.23 -26.33
N ILE A 208 10.73 6.92 -25.04
CA ILE A 208 11.76 7.31 -24.08
C ILE A 208 13.06 6.56 -24.38
N ALA A 209 13.00 5.26 -24.63
CA ALA A 209 14.16 4.44 -24.99
C ALA A 209 14.85 4.92 -26.27
N GLN A 210 14.08 5.35 -27.26
CA GLN A 210 14.64 5.89 -28.53
C GLN A 210 15.53 7.15 -28.33
N SER A 211 15.37 7.85 -27.24
CA SER A 211 16.14 9.07 -26.91
C SER A 211 17.10 8.89 -25.76
N ILE A 212 17.23 7.68 -25.19
CA ILE A 212 17.95 7.46 -23.95
C ILE A 212 19.49 7.47 -24.13
N ASP A 213 19.99 7.15 -25.34
CA ASP A 213 21.42 7.05 -25.61
C ASP A 213 22.16 8.35 -25.26
N LYS A 214 21.59 9.50 -25.51
CA LYS A 214 22.21 10.79 -25.14
C LYS A 214 22.41 10.96 -23.63
N TYR A 215 21.57 10.32 -22.80
CA TYR A 215 21.73 10.36 -21.35
C TYR A 215 22.80 9.34 -20.90
N ILE A 216 22.83 8.18 -21.54
CA ILE A 216 23.86 7.16 -21.31
C ILE A 216 25.26 7.72 -21.63
N GLU A 217 25.41 8.36 -22.78
CA GLU A 217 26.72 8.93 -23.20
C GLU A 217 27.17 10.06 -22.28
N ARG A 218 26.25 10.80 -21.66
CA ARG A 218 26.59 11.91 -20.76
C ARG A 218 27.17 11.44 -19.41
N VAL A 219 26.86 10.21 -18.98
CA VAL A 219 27.23 9.65 -17.67
C VAL A 219 28.30 8.55 -17.75
N LYS A 220 28.82 8.27 -18.96
CA LYS A 220 29.98 7.39 -19.18
C LYS A 220 31.27 8.16 -18.94
#